data_3ef6e9f04d3b517133fec21c445974f6
#
_entry.id   3ef6e9f04d3b517133fec21c445974f6
#
_cell.length_a   1.000
_cell.length_b   1.000
_cell.length_c   1.000
_cell.angle_alpha   90.00
_cell.angle_beta   90.00
_cell.angle_gamma   90.00
#
_symmetry.space_group_name_H-M   'P 1'
#
loop_
_entity.id
_entity.type
_entity.pdbx_description
1 polymer ?
#
loop_
_entity_poly.entity_id
_entity_poly.type
_entity_poly.pdbx_seq_one_letter_code
_entity_poly.pdbx_strand_id
1 'polypeptide(L)'
;RRYRWDKRNQLIERSVSYGQTGEVFTAGHWYYHNYQYDPLGQLTAHLGSVQTEHFLYDAAANLLTRPHTEAPHNQVQGSDKFDYRYDGFGRMVSRYEKGSSSGQRYHYDSDHRIIAVDIDQGPLGYQRAEYCYDILGRRIENGYGKPVRLPTQSSITNMSRIKCTKGSR
;
A
#
# COMPACT_ATOMS: atom_id res chain seq x y z
N ARG A 1 27.42 6.75 9.94
CA ARG A 1 26.85 6.52 8.61
C ARG A 1 27.75 7.16 7.57
N ARG A 2 27.99 6.47 6.42
CA ARG A 2 28.73 6.99 5.28
C ARG A 2 27.88 6.78 4.03
N TYR A 3 28.04 7.65 3.05
CA TYR A 3 27.30 7.62 1.77
C TYR A 3 28.29 7.90 0.65
N ARG A 4 28.11 7.18 -0.49
CA ARG A 4 28.87 7.42 -1.71
C ARG A 4 27.91 7.57 -2.88
N TRP A 5 28.16 8.59 -3.69
CA TRP A 5 27.35 8.97 -4.84
C TRP A 5 28.18 8.82 -6.12
N ASP A 6 27.50 8.54 -7.20
CA ASP A 6 28.13 8.53 -8.52
C ASP A 6 28.13 9.95 -9.15
N LYS A 7 28.65 10.03 -10.41
CA LYS A 7 28.68 11.30 -11.17
C LYS A 7 27.31 11.81 -11.61
N ARG A 8 26.25 11.00 -11.48
CA ARG A 8 24.86 11.32 -11.79
C ARG A 8 24.05 11.69 -10.54
N ASN A 9 24.72 11.87 -9.39
CA ASN A 9 24.09 12.09 -8.08
C ASN A 9 23.19 10.93 -7.63
N GLN A 10 23.49 9.69 -8.04
CA GLN A 10 22.81 8.50 -7.59
C GLN A 10 23.57 7.91 -6.38
N LEU A 11 22.85 7.52 -5.34
CA LEU A 11 23.43 6.89 -4.15
C LEU A 11 23.86 5.45 -4.51
N ILE A 12 25.15 5.19 -4.62
CA ILE A 12 25.70 3.86 -4.97
C ILE A 12 26.12 3.04 -3.77
N GLU A 13 26.36 3.68 -2.63
CA GLU A 13 26.74 2.97 -1.41
C GLU A 13 26.27 3.73 -0.16
N ARG A 14 25.77 2.97 0.79
CA ARG A 14 25.49 3.43 2.16
C ARG A 14 26.11 2.45 3.14
N SER A 15 26.86 2.93 4.13
CA SER A 15 27.32 2.09 5.23
C SER A 15 26.89 2.67 6.58
N VAL A 16 26.44 1.78 7.47
CA VAL A 16 25.95 2.13 8.81
C VAL A 16 26.65 1.25 9.82
N SER A 17 27.21 1.86 10.86
CA SER A 17 27.71 1.13 12.02
C SER A 17 26.80 1.44 13.22
N TYR A 18 26.47 0.41 13.99
CA TYR A 18 25.77 0.51 15.25
C TYR A 18 26.79 0.22 16.35
N GLY A 19 27.14 1.23 17.16
CA GLY A 19 27.91 1.07 18.40
C GLY A 19 26.95 0.99 19.57
N GLN A 20 27.21 0.10 20.53
CA GLN A 20 26.54 0.18 21.84
C GLN A 20 27.09 1.37 22.58
N THR A 21 26.23 2.20 23.15
CA THR A 21 26.60 3.31 24.03
C THR A 21 27.14 2.74 25.33
N GLY A 22 28.45 2.93 25.60
CA GLY A 22 29.03 2.68 26.94
C GLY A 22 30.27 1.82 27.00
N GLU A 23 30.73 1.20 25.89
CA GLU A 23 31.99 0.45 25.91
C GLU A 23 32.99 0.96 24.88
N VAL A 24 34.26 0.83 25.20
CA VAL A 24 35.42 1.11 24.34
C VAL A 24 35.18 0.53 22.97
N PHE A 25 35.33 1.34 21.90
CA PHE A 25 35.13 1.02 20.51
C PHE A 25 35.84 -0.27 20.08
N THR A 26 35.27 -1.41 20.36
CA THR A 26 35.55 -2.63 19.62
C THR A 26 34.89 -2.47 18.24
N ALA A 27 35.63 -2.77 17.16
CA ALA A 27 35.29 -2.57 15.75
C ALA A 27 33.81 -2.77 15.50
N GLY A 28 33.04 -1.66 15.35
CA GLY A 28 31.59 -1.70 15.18
C GLY A 28 31.22 -2.52 13.95
N HIS A 29 30.20 -3.34 14.07
CA HIS A 29 29.71 -4.11 12.94
C HIS A 29 29.15 -3.14 11.90
N TRP A 30 29.70 -3.18 10.68
CA TRP A 30 29.27 -2.35 9.57
C TRP A 30 28.28 -3.09 8.70
N TYR A 31 27.14 -2.47 8.43
CA TYR A 31 26.16 -2.92 7.46
C TYR A 31 26.35 -2.12 6.18
N TYR A 32 26.53 -2.84 5.09
CA TYR A 32 26.75 -2.26 3.75
C TYR A 32 25.50 -2.42 2.92
N HIS A 33 25.20 -1.39 2.15
CA HIS A 33 24.13 -1.35 1.16
C HIS A 33 24.70 -0.78 -0.12
N ASN A 34 24.67 -1.54 -1.20
CA ASN A 34 25.08 -1.11 -2.52
C ASN A 34 23.84 -1.02 -3.42
N TYR A 35 23.80 -0.03 -4.26
CA TYR A 35 22.67 0.26 -5.12
C TYR A 35 23.14 0.28 -6.57
N GLN A 36 22.38 -0.37 -7.47
CA GLN A 36 22.63 -0.42 -8.90
C GLN A 36 21.48 0.21 -9.64
N TYR A 37 21.79 0.88 -10.72
CA TYR A 37 20.81 1.62 -11.52
C TYR A 37 20.96 1.28 -12.99
N ASP A 38 19.88 1.34 -13.73
CA ASP A 38 19.87 1.26 -15.19
C ASP A 38 20.31 2.60 -15.82
N PRO A 39 20.47 2.65 -17.17
CA PRO A 39 20.81 3.90 -17.87
C PRO A 39 19.78 5.03 -17.69
N LEU A 40 18.52 4.71 -17.39
CA LEU A 40 17.42 5.66 -17.15
C LEU A 40 17.40 6.18 -15.71
N GLY A 41 18.23 5.62 -14.81
CA GLY A 41 18.32 6.04 -13.42
C GLY A 41 17.36 5.28 -12.49
N GLN A 42 16.74 4.20 -12.93
CA GLN A 42 15.88 3.36 -12.12
C GLN A 42 16.73 2.40 -11.29
N LEU A 43 16.38 2.19 -10.03
CA LEU A 43 17.08 1.27 -9.13
C LEU A 43 16.82 -0.18 -9.56
N THR A 44 17.85 -0.90 -10.00
CA THR A 44 17.75 -2.29 -10.46
C THR A 44 18.13 -3.31 -9.39
N ALA A 45 19.00 -2.93 -8.45
CA ALA A 45 19.34 -3.80 -7.32
C ALA A 45 19.70 -3.02 -6.06
N HIS A 46 19.34 -3.60 -4.93
CA HIS A 46 19.82 -3.24 -3.61
C HIS A 46 20.50 -4.47 -3.00
N LEU A 47 21.83 -4.40 -2.84
CA LEU A 47 22.66 -5.45 -2.31
C LEU A 47 23.01 -5.08 -0.87
N GLY A 48 22.26 -5.60 0.09
CA GLY A 48 22.49 -5.36 1.52
C GLY A 48 23.26 -6.50 2.18
N SER A 49 23.90 -6.22 3.33
CA SER A 49 24.57 -7.23 4.14
C SER A 49 23.63 -8.33 4.65
N VAL A 50 22.32 -8.05 4.74
CA VAL A 50 21.31 -8.95 5.29
C VAL A 50 20.45 -9.54 4.19
N GLN A 51 20.08 -8.73 3.20
CA GLN A 51 19.20 -9.15 2.10
C GLN A 51 19.62 -8.48 0.79
N THR A 52 19.30 -9.15 -0.31
CA THR A 52 19.45 -8.64 -1.67
C THR A 52 18.07 -8.54 -2.31
N GLU A 53 17.81 -7.41 -2.97
CA GLU A 53 16.57 -7.14 -3.69
C GLU A 53 16.89 -6.77 -5.13
N HIS A 54 16.10 -7.29 -6.07
CA HIS A 54 16.18 -6.95 -7.49
C HIS A 54 14.87 -6.31 -7.93
N PHE A 55 14.97 -5.28 -8.75
CA PHE A 55 13.84 -4.51 -9.25
C PHE A 55 13.83 -4.58 -10.79
N LEU A 56 12.67 -4.86 -11.34
CA LEU A 56 12.41 -4.87 -12.76
C LEU A 56 11.34 -3.84 -13.09
N TYR A 57 11.45 -3.24 -14.24
CA TYR A 57 10.51 -2.21 -14.69
C TYR A 57 10.01 -2.52 -16.10
N ASP A 58 8.77 -2.12 -16.37
CA ASP A 58 8.26 -2.07 -17.74
C ASP A 58 8.73 -0.78 -18.45
N ALA A 59 8.37 -0.64 -19.74
CA ALA A 59 8.73 0.53 -20.53
C ALA A 59 8.10 1.85 -20.02
N ALA A 60 7.07 1.77 -19.19
CA ALA A 60 6.42 2.92 -18.54
C ALA A 60 6.96 3.20 -17.13
N ALA A 61 8.06 2.53 -16.73
CA ALA A 61 8.70 2.63 -15.42
C ALA A 61 7.86 2.08 -14.25
N ASN A 62 6.88 1.22 -14.51
CA ASN A 62 6.18 0.52 -13.45
C ASN A 62 7.04 -0.60 -12.88
N LEU A 63 7.13 -0.69 -11.56
CA LEU A 63 7.83 -1.79 -10.89
C LEU A 63 7.07 -3.11 -11.12
N LEU A 64 7.78 -4.11 -11.65
CA LEU A 64 7.24 -5.42 -11.94
C LEU A 64 7.54 -6.39 -10.79
N THR A 65 6.55 -7.20 -10.44
CA THR A 65 6.73 -8.28 -9.44
C THR A 65 7.41 -9.50 -10.05
N ARG A 66 7.34 -9.65 -11.39
CA ARG A 66 7.99 -10.73 -12.17
C ARG A 66 8.41 -10.22 -13.54
N PRO A 67 9.42 -10.85 -14.17
CA PRO A 67 9.75 -10.62 -15.57
C PRO A 67 8.51 -10.84 -16.46
N HIS A 68 8.33 -9.99 -17.46
CA HIS A 68 7.23 -10.05 -18.44
C HIS A 68 5.81 -9.81 -17.87
N THR A 69 5.67 -9.22 -16.68
CA THR A 69 4.37 -8.75 -16.19
C THR A 69 4.14 -7.34 -16.74
N GLU A 70 3.22 -7.19 -17.69
CA GLU A 70 2.81 -5.88 -18.17
C GLU A 70 1.79 -5.26 -17.22
N ALA A 71 1.84 -3.95 -17.07
CA ALA A 71 0.82 -3.16 -16.36
C ALA A 71 0.07 -2.26 -17.36
N PRO A 72 -0.88 -2.81 -18.13
CA PRO A 72 -1.63 -2.05 -19.13
C PRO A 72 -2.25 -0.82 -18.47
N HIS A 73 -2.12 0.34 -19.10
CA HIS A 73 -2.65 1.62 -18.57
C HIS A 73 -2.16 1.96 -17.15
N ASN A 74 -0.95 1.54 -16.77
CA ASN A 74 -0.38 1.68 -15.42
C ASN A 74 -1.21 0.98 -14.32
N GLN A 75 -1.94 -0.07 -14.68
CA GLN A 75 -2.77 -0.85 -13.77
C GLN A 75 -2.14 -2.22 -13.52
N VAL A 76 -1.51 -2.39 -12.38
CA VAL A 76 -0.97 -3.69 -11.95
C VAL A 76 -2.12 -4.64 -11.68
N GLN A 77 -2.27 -5.70 -12.51
CA GLN A 77 -3.36 -6.67 -12.39
C GLN A 77 -3.22 -7.62 -11.21
N GLY A 78 -2.02 -7.78 -10.69
CA GLY A 78 -1.76 -8.64 -9.54
C GLY A 78 -0.32 -8.56 -9.06
N SER A 79 -0.08 -9.06 -7.85
CA SER A 79 1.24 -9.28 -7.26
C SER A 79 1.38 -10.77 -6.89
N ASP A 80 2.45 -11.14 -6.22
CA ASP A 80 2.60 -12.52 -5.73
C ASP A 80 1.51 -12.92 -4.73
N LYS A 81 1.00 -11.96 -3.95
CA LYS A 81 0.01 -12.20 -2.90
C LYS A 81 -1.41 -11.80 -3.28
N PHE A 82 -1.59 -10.82 -4.17
CA PHE A 82 -2.88 -10.18 -4.39
C PHE A 82 -3.24 -10.12 -5.87
N ASP A 83 -4.54 -10.21 -6.15
CA ASP A 83 -5.17 -9.84 -7.41
C ASP A 83 -5.90 -8.51 -7.25
N TYR A 84 -5.79 -7.65 -8.27
CA TYR A 84 -6.39 -6.31 -8.29
C TYR A 84 -7.38 -6.19 -9.44
N ARG A 85 -8.45 -5.41 -9.22
CA ARG A 85 -9.40 -5.04 -10.28
C ARG A 85 -9.61 -3.53 -10.28
N TYR A 86 -9.87 -3.01 -11.46
CA TYR A 86 -10.05 -1.58 -11.69
C TYR A 86 -11.38 -1.33 -12.40
N ASP A 87 -11.94 -0.14 -12.21
CA ASP A 87 -13.10 0.34 -12.96
C ASP A 87 -12.69 1.05 -14.26
N GLY A 88 -13.69 1.52 -15.02
CA GLY A 88 -13.45 2.24 -16.27
C GLY A 88 -12.75 3.60 -16.12
N PHE A 89 -12.62 4.12 -14.90
CA PHE A 89 -11.86 5.33 -14.57
C PHE A 89 -10.42 5.04 -14.13
N GLY A 90 -10.02 3.77 -14.11
CA GLY A 90 -8.69 3.35 -13.65
C GLY A 90 -8.52 3.28 -12.12
N ARG A 91 -9.60 3.39 -11.34
CA ARG A 91 -9.57 3.30 -9.88
C ARG A 91 -9.62 1.84 -9.45
N MET A 92 -8.81 1.45 -8.47
CA MET A 92 -8.85 0.10 -7.91
C MET A 92 -10.17 -0.14 -7.19
N VAL A 93 -10.98 -1.07 -7.66
CA VAL A 93 -12.28 -1.43 -7.04
C VAL A 93 -12.19 -2.65 -6.15
N SER A 94 -11.18 -3.49 -6.31
CA SER A 94 -10.96 -4.60 -5.38
C SER A 94 -9.51 -5.06 -5.31
N ARG A 95 -9.16 -5.63 -4.15
CA ARG A 95 -7.91 -6.32 -3.88
C ARG A 95 -8.20 -7.60 -3.10
N TYR A 96 -7.85 -8.75 -3.63
CA TYR A 96 -8.05 -10.05 -2.98
C TYR A 96 -6.74 -10.80 -2.83
N GLU A 97 -6.55 -11.46 -1.69
CA GLU A 97 -5.41 -12.33 -1.45
C GLU A 97 -5.60 -13.65 -2.21
N LYS A 98 -4.56 -14.05 -2.96
CA LYS A 98 -4.57 -15.29 -3.76
C LYS A 98 -4.71 -16.52 -2.88
N GLY A 99 -5.63 -17.41 -3.25
CA GLY A 99 -5.89 -18.63 -2.49
C GLY A 99 -6.63 -18.40 -1.16
N SER A 100 -7.15 -17.19 -0.93
CA SER A 100 -7.92 -16.81 0.26
C SER A 100 -9.22 -16.11 -0.15
N SER A 101 -10.19 -16.08 0.75
CA SER A 101 -11.37 -15.22 0.64
C SER A 101 -11.15 -13.84 1.29
N SER A 102 -9.94 -13.58 1.79
CA SER A 102 -9.58 -12.29 2.37
C SER A 102 -9.39 -11.24 1.30
N GLY A 103 -10.02 -10.08 1.46
CA GLY A 103 -9.93 -9.03 0.47
C GLY A 103 -10.63 -7.74 0.86
N GLN A 104 -10.59 -6.81 -0.05
CA GLN A 104 -11.18 -5.49 0.10
C GLN A 104 -11.87 -5.06 -1.18
N ARG A 105 -13.03 -4.40 -1.04
CA ARG A 105 -13.74 -3.71 -2.13
C ARG A 105 -13.87 -2.24 -1.79
N TYR A 106 -13.54 -1.40 -2.75
CA TYR A 106 -13.48 0.05 -2.57
C TYR A 106 -14.67 0.72 -3.26
N HIS A 107 -15.32 1.64 -2.55
CA HIS A 107 -16.43 2.43 -3.06
C HIS A 107 -16.02 3.90 -3.14
N TYR A 108 -16.36 4.55 -4.23
CA TYR A 108 -15.96 5.92 -4.53
C TYR A 108 -17.17 6.83 -4.67
N ASP A 109 -17.00 8.10 -4.33
CA ASP A 109 -17.95 9.16 -4.67
C ASP A 109 -17.72 9.68 -6.11
N SER A 110 -18.53 10.68 -6.49
CA SER A 110 -18.41 11.36 -7.79
C SER A 110 -17.08 12.10 -7.96
N ASP A 111 -16.42 12.46 -6.88
CA ASP A 111 -15.14 13.18 -6.88
C ASP A 111 -13.93 12.23 -6.77
N HIS A 112 -14.15 10.93 -7.05
CA HIS A 112 -13.15 9.86 -7.04
C HIS A 112 -12.50 9.61 -5.65
N ARG A 113 -13.15 9.99 -4.54
CA ARG A 113 -12.67 9.74 -3.19
C ARG A 113 -13.26 8.43 -2.65
N ILE A 114 -12.46 7.66 -1.91
CA ILE A 114 -12.94 6.43 -1.26
C ILE A 114 -13.88 6.80 -0.11
N ILE A 115 -15.17 6.45 -0.23
CA ILE A 115 -16.18 6.69 0.80
C ILE A 115 -16.47 5.47 1.67
N ALA A 116 -16.17 4.27 1.17
CA ALA A 116 -16.27 3.06 1.96
C ALA A 116 -15.33 1.98 1.44
N VAL A 117 -14.96 1.05 2.33
CA VAL A 117 -14.23 -0.17 2.02
C VAL A 117 -14.94 -1.33 2.69
N ASP A 118 -15.42 -2.30 1.90
CA ASP A 118 -15.85 -3.59 2.43
C ASP A 118 -14.63 -4.47 2.64
N ILE A 119 -14.56 -5.18 3.76
CA ILE A 119 -13.40 -5.97 4.18
C ILE A 119 -13.88 -7.40 4.43
N ASP A 120 -13.46 -8.32 3.59
CA ASP A 120 -13.73 -9.73 3.76
C ASP A 120 -12.66 -10.34 4.66
N GLN A 121 -13.07 -11.04 5.72
CA GLN A 121 -12.20 -11.65 6.73
C GLN A 121 -11.21 -10.66 7.41
N GLY A 122 -11.69 -9.45 7.67
CA GLY A 122 -10.91 -8.43 8.37
C GLY A 122 -10.56 -8.83 9.82
N PRO A 123 -9.45 -8.31 10.36
CA PRO A 123 -9.10 -8.50 11.76
C PRO A 123 -10.19 -7.93 12.68
N LEU A 124 -10.40 -8.54 13.84
CA LEU A 124 -11.40 -8.12 14.83
C LEU A 124 -12.86 -8.18 14.34
N GLY A 125 -13.13 -8.83 13.21
CA GLY A 125 -14.49 -8.96 12.66
C GLY A 125 -15.09 -7.68 12.10
N TYR A 126 -14.27 -6.67 11.79
CA TYR A 126 -14.71 -5.51 11.02
C TYR A 126 -14.89 -5.89 9.55
N GLN A 127 -16.06 -5.58 9.01
CA GLN A 127 -16.37 -5.88 7.59
C GLN A 127 -16.54 -4.64 6.73
N ARG A 128 -16.60 -3.47 7.32
CA ARG A 128 -16.75 -2.22 6.58
C ARG A 128 -16.08 -1.05 7.29
N ALA A 129 -15.36 -0.24 6.53
CA ALA A 129 -14.89 1.08 6.92
C ALA A 129 -15.61 2.14 6.08
N GLU A 130 -15.99 3.26 6.67
CA GLU A 130 -16.62 4.39 5.98
C GLU A 130 -15.85 5.68 6.27
N TYR A 131 -15.85 6.59 5.30
CA TYR A 131 -15.08 7.83 5.35
C TYR A 131 -15.95 9.01 4.95
N CYS A 132 -15.87 10.09 5.73
CA CYS A 132 -16.49 11.37 5.43
C CYS A 132 -15.43 12.42 5.09
N TYR A 133 -15.76 13.29 4.15
CA TYR A 133 -14.88 14.36 3.67
C TYR A 133 -15.55 15.72 3.81
N ASP A 134 -14.74 16.75 4.08
CA ASP A 134 -15.20 18.14 4.01
C ASP A 134 -15.29 18.63 2.56
N ILE A 135 -15.75 19.86 2.41
CA ILE A 135 -15.90 20.52 1.08
C ILE A 135 -14.55 20.71 0.36
N LEU A 136 -13.44 20.71 1.09
CA LEU A 136 -12.09 20.80 0.53
C LEU A 136 -11.48 19.45 0.20
N GLY A 137 -12.23 18.34 0.36
CA GLY A 137 -11.77 16.98 0.09
C GLY A 137 -10.89 16.40 1.20
N ARG A 138 -10.81 17.01 2.38
CA ARG A 138 -10.05 16.47 3.51
C ARG A 138 -10.91 15.47 4.27
N ARG A 139 -10.36 14.30 4.60
CA ARG A 139 -11.07 13.31 5.41
C ARG A 139 -11.22 13.79 6.86
N ILE A 140 -12.46 13.90 7.32
CA ILE A 140 -12.82 14.42 8.65
C ILE A 140 -13.30 13.34 9.60
N GLU A 141 -13.75 12.18 9.09
CA GLU A 141 -14.29 11.12 9.92
C GLU A 141 -13.98 9.73 9.34
N ASN A 142 -13.75 8.75 10.25
CA ASN A 142 -13.63 7.33 9.94
C ASN A 142 -14.62 6.55 10.81
N GLY A 143 -15.45 5.71 10.19
CA GLY A 143 -16.32 4.77 10.88
C GLY A 143 -15.91 3.32 10.59
N TYR A 144 -16.08 2.41 11.56
CA TYR A 144 -15.90 0.98 11.38
C TYR A 144 -17.16 0.24 11.78
N GLY A 145 -17.72 -0.53 10.85
CA GLY A 145 -18.89 -1.38 11.07
C GLY A 145 -18.50 -2.83 11.35
N LYS A 146 -19.07 -3.43 12.41
CA LYS A 146 -19.04 -4.89 12.58
C LYS A 146 -20.08 -5.54 11.66
N PRO A 147 -19.93 -6.84 11.31
CA PRO A 147 -20.94 -7.55 10.55
C PRO A 147 -22.28 -7.48 11.30
N VAL A 148 -23.27 -6.95 10.62
CA VAL A 148 -24.64 -7.24 11.03
C VAL A 148 -24.85 -8.71 10.70
N ARG A 149 -24.87 -9.61 11.70
CA ARG A 149 -25.50 -10.91 11.53
C ARG A 149 -26.91 -10.59 11.04
N LEU A 150 -27.22 -10.99 9.80
CA LEU A 150 -28.61 -10.95 9.35
C LEU A 150 -29.41 -11.75 10.34
N PRO A 151 -30.35 -11.17 11.09
CA PRO A 151 -31.19 -11.95 11.95
C PRO A 151 -32.11 -12.78 11.04
N THR A 152 -32.19 -14.07 11.29
CA THR A 152 -33.40 -14.81 10.99
C THR A 152 -34.58 -13.94 11.43
N GLN A 153 -35.44 -13.61 10.49
CA GLN A 153 -36.67 -12.79 10.55
C GLN A 153 -37.26 -12.51 11.96
N SER A 154 -36.64 -11.72 12.79
CA SER A 154 -37.29 -11.03 13.93
C SER A 154 -36.23 -10.20 14.67
N SER A 155 -36.02 -9.00 14.23
CA SER A 155 -35.66 -7.81 15.02
C SER A 155 -34.94 -6.78 14.15
N ILE A 156 -35.76 -5.92 13.57
CA ILE A 156 -35.31 -4.64 13.03
C ILE A 156 -35.19 -3.71 14.22
N THR A 157 -33.98 -3.48 14.71
CA THR A 157 -33.71 -2.24 15.50
C THR A 157 -32.21 -1.98 15.58
N ASN A 158 -31.86 -0.72 15.23
CA ASN A 158 -30.59 -0.04 15.46
C ASN A 158 -29.38 -0.38 14.55
N MET A 159 -29.48 0.04 13.30
CA MET A 159 -28.30 0.55 12.60
C MET A 159 -28.11 2.01 13.03
N SER A 160 -27.05 2.30 13.77
CA SER A 160 -26.53 3.66 13.85
C SER A 160 -25.92 4.01 12.48
N ARG A 161 -26.78 4.52 11.61
CA ARG A 161 -26.43 5.09 10.32
C ARG A 161 -25.61 6.35 10.61
N ILE A 162 -24.30 6.33 10.37
CA ILE A 162 -23.53 7.56 10.27
C ILE A 162 -24.09 8.29 9.05
N LYS A 163 -24.95 9.26 9.27
CA LYS A 163 -25.42 10.17 8.23
C LYS A 163 -24.34 11.22 8.06
N CYS A 164 -23.60 11.17 6.95
CA CYS A 164 -22.88 12.34 6.49
C CYS A 164 -23.92 13.41 6.14
N THR A 165 -24.26 14.27 7.08
CA THR A 165 -25.11 15.44 6.82
C THR A 165 -24.29 16.39 5.98
N LYS A 166 -24.64 16.52 4.68
CA LYS A 166 -24.22 17.66 3.87
C LYS A 166 -24.71 18.91 4.60
N GLY A 167 -23.80 19.66 5.20
CA GLY A 167 -24.10 20.97 5.74
C GLY A 167 -24.63 21.85 4.62
N SER A 168 -25.95 22.04 4.60
CA SER A 168 -26.61 23.08 3.83
C SER A 168 -26.33 24.42 4.48
N ARG A 169 -25.46 25.22 3.87
CA ARG A 169 -25.51 26.68 3.88
C ARG A 169 -24.89 27.22 2.64
#